data_1aef2da4a691a056eed00eac8262db67
#
_entry.id   1aef2da4a691a056eed00eac8262db67
#
_cell.length_a   1.000
_cell.length_b   1.000
_cell.length_c   1.000
_cell.angle_alpha   90.00
_cell.angle_beta   90.00
_cell.angle_gamma   90.00
#
_symmetry.space_group_name_H-M   'P 1'
#
loop_
_entity.id
_entity.type
_entity.pdbx_description
1 polymer ?
#
loop_
_entity_poly.entity_id
_entity_poly.type
_entity_poly.pdbx_seq_one_letter_code
_entity_poly.pdbx_strand_id
1 'polypeptide(L)'
;MRPLLRGVGSGWDGVMSTTPVIDVHQLNLAYGDFHAVKDLSFRVGQGELYALLGTNGAGKTSTLEIIEGHRKATSGTVSVLGHSPSDRGAVRSRMGIMLQESGFSPDLTVRETVGLIGGLSRRVDDVDRVIDVVDLKRKATTRVSQLSGGEKRRLDFATAVYGGPELIFLDEPTTGLDISSRDDLWRAVDRLREDGSTIVLTTHYLEEAQQRADRIGLMHRGTFHREGTVAELTQTLPAVIGFRLPAGSPPPPIPAAAASAGAFTVETFQLQFDLRVLLDWAHQQGLELADLHAGPTSLDDVFRAIGADPA
;
A
#
# COMPACT_ATOMS: atom_id res chain seq x y z
N MET A 1 39.02 3.72 -42.93
CA MET A 1 39.19 3.72 -41.47
C MET A 1 38.04 4.50 -40.85
N ARG A 2 37.00 3.82 -40.44
CA ARG A 2 35.77 4.42 -39.82
C ARG A 2 35.74 3.97 -38.36
N PRO A 3 35.56 4.81 -37.35
CA PRO A 3 35.25 4.38 -36.00
C PRO A 3 33.75 4.16 -35.83
N LEU A 4 33.43 2.99 -35.31
CA LEU A 4 32.11 2.55 -34.86
C LEU A 4 31.70 3.34 -33.62
N LEU A 5 30.60 4.06 -33.72
CA LEU A 5 29.83 4.57 -32.57
C LEU A 5 29.09 3.39 -31.95
N ARG A 6 29.52 2.95 -30.77
CA ARG A 6 28.74 2.05 -29.90
C ARG A 6 27.62 2.84 -29.24
N GLY A 7 26.40 2.40 -29.49
CA GLY A 7 25.24 2.87 -28.80
C GLY A 7 25.33 2.56 -27.28
N VAL A 8 24.95 3.55 -26.49
CA VAL A 8 24.77 3.43 -25.03
C VAL A 8 23.50 2.62 -24.84
N GLY A 9 23.65 1.35 -24.51
CA GLY A 9 22.58 0.49 -24.05
C GLY A 9 22.15 0.94 -22.65
N SER A 10 20.87 1.19 -22.47
CA SER A 10 20.22 1.42 -21.20
C SER A 10 20.46 0.22 -20.27
N GLY A 11 21.31 0.42 -19.27
CA GLY A 11 21.65 -0.60 -18.27
C GLY A 11 20.53 -0.79 -17.27
N TRP A 12 19.72 -1.83 -17.48
CA TRP A 12 18.82 -2.45 -16.51
C TRP A 12 19.03 -3.97 -16.45
N ASP A 13 20.28 -4.44 -16.64
CA ASP A 13 20.65 -5.86 -16.52
C ASP A 13 21.35 -6.11 -15.19
N GLY A 14 20.56 -6.27 -14.13
CA GLY A 14 21.09 -6.55 -12.79
C GLY A 14 20.09 -7.06 -11.77
N VAL A 15 18.93 -7.62 -12.19
CA VAL A 15 18.00 -8.32 -11.27
C VAL A 15 17.72 -9.70 -11.82
N MET A 16 17.95 -10.73 -11.00
CA MET A 16 17.63 -12.12 -11.30
C MET A 16 16.21 -12.19 -11.91
N SER A 17 16.11 -12.78 -13.10
CA SER A 17 14.85 -13.00 -13.83
C SER A 17 13.98 -14.01 -13.10
N THR A 18 13.36 -13.59 -11.99
CA THR A 18 12.24 -14.34 -11.41
C THR A 18 10.99 -13.89 -12.16
N THR A 19 10.24 -14.83 -12.72
CA THR A 19 8.95 -14.56 -13.35
C THR A 19 8.07 -13.80 -12.34
N PRO A 20 7.50 -12.64 -12.70
CA PRO A 20 6.69 -11.87 -11.77
C PRO A 20 5.45 -12.66 -11.38
N VAL A 21 5.03 -12.52 -10.13
CA VAL A 21 3.80 -13.13 -9.60
C VAL A 21 2.56 -12.47 -10.22
N ILE A 22 2.64 -11.16 -10.44
CA ILE A 22 1.63 -10.38 -11.17
C ILE A 22 2.36 -9.63 -12.30
N ASP A 23 1.85 -9.74 -13.53
CA ASP A 23 2.31 -8.96 -14.69
C ASP A 23 1.10 -8.33 -15.37
N VAL A 24 1.02 -7.01 -15.33
CA VAL A 24 -0.05 -6.20 -15.91
C VAL A 24 0.55 -5.35 -17.02
N HIS A 25 -0.01 -5.45 -18.23
CA HIS A 25 0.47 -4.72 -19.39
C HIS A 25 -0.67 -4.02 -20.12
N GLN A 26 -0.58 -2.68 -20.21
CA GLN A 26 -1.51 -1.79 -20.91
C GLN A 26 -2.98 -2.07 -20.57
N LEU A 27 -3.25 -2.30 -19.28
CA LEU A 27 -4.57 -2.64 -18.77
C LEU A 27 -5.51 -1.45 -18.93
N ASN A 28 -6.67 -1.71 -19.55
CA ASN A 28 -7.76 -0.74 -19.68
C ASN A 28 -9.07 -1.34 -19.19
N LEU A 29 -9.87 -0.52 -18.50
CA LEU A 29 -11.24 -0.85 -18.13
C LEU A 29 -12.15 0.35 -18.34
N ALA A 30 -13.24 0.14 -19.07
CA ALA A 30 -14.29 1.12 -19.29
C ALA A 30 -15.66 0.60 -18.84
N TYR A 31 -16.48 1.50 -18.30
CA TYR A 31 -17.89 1.33 -17.98
C TYR A 31 -18.69 2.29 -18.85
N GLY A 32 -19.16 1.81 -20.02
CA GLY A 32 -19.71 2.70 -21.04
C GLY A 32 -18.64 3.71 -21.47
N ASP A 33 -18.93 5.00 -21.36
CA ASP A 33 -18.01 6.07 -21.72
C ASP A 33 -16.99 6.42 -20.61
N PHE A 34 -17.17 5.87 -19.41
CA PHE A 34 -16.28 6.14 -18.29
C PHE A 34 -15.10 5.17 -18.26
N HIS A 35 -13.88 5.68 -18.42
CA HIS A 35 -12.64 4.91 -18.35
C HIS A 35 -12.11 4.90 -16.90
N ALA A 36 -12.34 3.79 -16.21
CA ALA A 36 -11.93 3.59 -14.83
C ALA A 36 -10.43 3.25 -14.68
N VAL A 37 -9.86 2.55 -15.66
CA VAL A 37 -8.43 2.22 -15.75
C VAL A 37 -7.95 2.51 -17.16
N LYS A 38 -6.78 3.16 -17.29
CA LYS A 38 -6.23 3.65 -18.54
C LYS A 38 -4.75 3.30 -18.64
N ASP A 39 -4.42 2.44 -19.58
CA ASP A 39 -3.04 2.04 -19.96
C ASP A 39 -2.14 1.71 -18.75
N LEU A 40 -2.68 0.98 -17.76
CA LEU A 40 -1.98 0.65 -16.53
C LEU A 40 -1.03 -0.52 -16.78
N SER A 41 0.26 -0.35 -16.43
CA SER A 41 1.27 -1.41 -16.56
C SER A 41 2.13 -1.46 -15.31
N PHE A 42 2.28 -2.64 -14.68
CA PHE A 42 3.14 -2.86 -13.52
C PHE A 42 3.40 -4.35 -13.30
N ARG A 43 4.39 -4.64 -12.46
CA ARG A 43 4.76 -5.99 -12.06
C ARG A 43 4.91 -6.09 -10.57
N VAL A 44 4.57 -7.27 -10.02
CA VAL A 44 4.82 -7.60 -8.61
C VAL A 44 5.69 -8.85 -8.57
N GLY A 45 6.81 -8.75 -7.88
CA GLY A 45 7.77 -9.84 -7.68
C GLY A 45 7.32 -10.84 -6.63
N GLN A 46 7.96 -12.01 -6.58
CA GLN A 46 7.71 -13.01 -5.53
C GLN A 46 8.21 -12.48 -4.16
N GLY A 47 7.40 -12.67 -3.12
CA GLY A 47 7.70 -12.23 -1.74
C GLY A 47 7.61 -10.71 -1.53
N GLU A 48 7.26 -9.95 -2.58
CA GLU A 48 7.08 -8.49 -2.51
C GLU A 48 5.79 -8.13 -1.78
N LEU A 49 5.83 -7.09 -0.94
CA LEU A 49 4.64 -6.37 -0.49
C LEU A 49 4.49 -5.13 -1.37
N TYR A 50 3.54 -5.19 -2.30
CA TYR A 50 3.21 -4.12 -3.21
C TYR A 50 1.96 -3.37 -2.75
N ALA A 51 2.07 -2.08 -2.50
CA ALA A 51 0.92 -1.25 -2.13
C ALA A 51 0.34 -0.52 -3.34
N LEU A 52 -0.95 -0.73 -3.61
CA LEU A 52 -1.69 0.02 -4.62
C LEU A 52 -2.49 1.11 -3.92
N LEU A 53 -2.00 2.34 -4.00
CA LEU A 53 -2.59 3.52 -3.36
C LEU A 53 -3.25 4.43 -4.40
N GLY A 54 -4.12 5.32 -3.95
CA GLY A 54 -4.73 6.30 -4.84
C GLY A 54 -5.96 6.94 -4.21
N THR A 55 -6.40 8.07 -4.76
CA THR A 55 -7.60 8.77 -4.34
C THR A 55 -8.86 7.91 -4.54
N ASN A 56 -9.96 8.28 -3.89
CA ASN A 56 -11.24 7.62 -4.13
C ASN A 56 -11.63 7.76 -5.62
N GLY A 57 -12.07 6.66 -6.22
CA GLY A 57 -12.37 6.62 -7.65
C GLY A 57 -11.14 6.55 -8.58
N ALA A 58 -9.93 6.38 -8.06
CA ALA A 58 -8.71 6.26 -8.88
C ALA A 58 -8.62 4.98 -9.71
N GLY A 59 -9.50 4.00 -9.50
CA GLY A 59 -9.50 2.73 -10.24
C GLY A 59 -8.86 1.55 -9.50
N LYS A 60 -8.45 1.70 -8.24
CA LYS A 60 -7.81 0.64 -7.43
C LYS A 60 -8.65 -0.64 -7.38
N THR A 61 -9.89 -0.55 -6.88
CA THR A 61 -10.80 -1.69 -6.76
C THR A 61 -11.05 -2.35 -8.12
N SER A 62 -11.25 -1.55 -9.17
CA SER A 62 -11.43 -2.06 -10.53
C SER A 62 -10.21 -2.80 -11.05
N THR A 63 -9.01 -2.33 -10.73
CA THR A 63 -7.75 -3.00 -11.06
C THR A 63 -7.62 -4.31 -10.30
N LEU A 64 -7.90 -4.33 -8.99
CA LEU A 64 -7.88 -5.54 -8.18
C LEU A 64 -8.90 -6.58 -8.67
N GLU A 65 -10.15 -6.18 -8.94
CA GLU A 65 -11.19 -7.08 -9.48
C GLU A 65 -10.75 -7.81 -10.74
N ILE A 66 -9.94 -7.15 -11.60
CA ILE A 66 -9.41 -7.79 -12.81
C ILE A 66 -8.30 -8.78 -12.46
N ILE A 67 -7.36 -8.40 -11.60
CA ILE A 67 -6.23 -9.25 -11.19
C ILE A 67 -6.74 -10.47 -10.40
N GLU A 68 -7.76 -10.31 -9.59
CA GLU A 68 -8.43 -11.37 -8.84
C GLU A 68 -9.32 -12.29 -9.73
N GLY A 69 -9.53 -11.92 -11.01
CA GLY A 69 -10.36 -12.66 -11.94
C GLY A 69 -11.86 -12.53 -11.71
N HIS A 70 -12.30 -11.51 -10.99
CA HIS A 70 -13.71 -11.18 -10.79
C HIS A 70 -14.29 -10.41 -11.98
N ARG A 71 -13.43 -9.69 -12.74
CA ARG A 71 -13.80 -8.85 -13.88
C ARG A 71 -12.87 -9.07 -15.07
N LYS A 72 -13.39 -8.90 -16.26
CA LYS A 72 -12.57 -8.89 -17.48
C LYS A 72 -12.14 -7.47 -17.82
N ALA A 73 -10.89 -7.32 -18.24
CA ALA A 73 -10.39 -6.07 -18.82
C ALA A 73 -11.11 -5.73 -20.15
N THR A 74 -11.19 -4.44 -20.48
CA THR A 74 -11.62 -3.99 -21.82
C THR A 74 -10.52 -4.26 -22.84
N SER A 75 -9.26 -4.02 -22.47
CA SER A 75 -8.04 -4.35 -23.25
C SER A 75 -6.82 -4.46 -22.36
N GLY A 76 -5.71 -4.87 -22.94
CA GLY A 76 -4.48 -5.18 -22.21
C GLY A 76 -4.40 -6.64 -21.77
N THR A 77 -3.32 -6.98 -21.08
CA THR A 77 -3.08 -8.35 -20.60
C THR A 77 -2.74 -8.36 -19.13
N VAL A 78 -3.22 -9.39 -18.42
CA VAL A 78 -2.91 -9.66 -17.01
C VAL A 78 -2.53 -11.13 -16.86
N SER A 79 -1.39 -11.36 -16.23
CA SER A 79 -0.95 -12.67 -15.78
C SER A 79 -0.82 -12.67 -14.26
N VAL A 80 -1.31 -13.71 -13.61
CA VAL A 80 -1.22 -13.94 -12.17
C VAL A 80 -0.72 -15.35 -11.94
N LEU A 81 0.39 -15.48 -11.21
CA LEU A 81 1.05 -16.78 -10.97
C LEU A 81 1.35 -17.54 -12.28
N GLY A 82 1.66 -16.81 -13.37
CA GLY A 82 1.92 -17.33 -14.70
C GLY A 82 0.69 -17.72 -15.52
N HIS A 83 -0.54 -17.45 -15.04
CA HIS A 83 -1.80 -17.80 -15.68
C HIS A 83 -2.70 -16.58 -15.91
N SER A 84 -3.68 -16.71 -16.80
CA SER A 84 -4.76 -15.70 -16.87
C SER A 84 -5.60 -15.70 -15.59
N PRO A 85 -5.97 -14.55 -15.02
CA PRO A 85 -6.86 -14.51 -13.85
C PRO A 85 -8.20 -15.21 -14.06
N SER A 86 -8.64 -15.35 -15.32
CA SER A 86 -9.87 -16.08 -15.66
C SER A 86 -9.74 -17.60 -15.56
N ASP A 87 -8.51 -18.13 -15.53
CA ASP A 87 -8.25 -19.55 -15.25
C ASP A 87 -8.32 -19.82 -13.74
N ARG A 88 -9.56 -19.85 -13.25
CA ARG A 88 -9.85 -20.02 -11.83
C ARG A 88 -9.29 -21.33 -11.25
N GLY A 89 -9.14 -22.36 -12.07
CA GLY A 89 -8.60 -23.64 -11.64
C GLY A 89 -7.12 -23.57 -11.27
N ALA A 90 -6.34 -22.81 -12.02
CA ALA A 90 -4.92 -22.63 -11.81
C ALA A 90 -4.56 -21.60 -10.72
N VAL A 91 -5.42 -20.59 -10.50
CA VAL A 91 -5.06 -19.41 -9.69
C VAL A 91 -5.72 -19.42 -8.30
N ARG A 92 -7.01 -19.77 -8.19
CA ARG A 92 -7.79 -19.57 -6.95
C ARG A 92 -7.27 -20.31 -5.72
N SER A 93 -6.80 -21.54 -5.89
CA SER A 93 -6.24 -22.31 -4.77
C SER A 93 -4.89 -21.75 -4.26
N ARG A 94 -4.24 -20.89 -5.04
CA ARG A 94 -2.95 -20.28 -4.74
C ARG A 94 -3.10 -18.83 -4.27
N MET A 95 -4.33 -18.28 -4.30
CA MET A 95 -4.64 -16.90 -3.90
C MET A 95 -5.48 -16.85 -2.63
N GLY A 96 -5.17 -15.91 -1.76
CA GLY A 96 -6.00 -15.46 -0.65
C GLY A 96 -6.53 -14.06 -0.91
N ILE A 97 -7.78 -13.79 -0.59
CA ILE A 97 -8.39 -12.46 -0.80
C ILE A 97 -9.11 -12.06 0.47
N MET A 98 -8.73 -10.92 1.02
CA MET A 98 -9.41 -10.24 2.10
C MET A 98 -10.15 -9.03 1.52
N LEU A 99 -11.47 -9.11 1.46
CA LEU A 99 -12.31 -8.05 0.92
C LEU A 99 -12.54 -6.91 1.92
N GLN A 100 -12.94 -5.76 1.43
CA GLN A 100 -13.29 -4.60 2.27
C GLN A 100 -14.47 -4.92 3.20
N GLU A 101 -15.49 -5.62 2.71
CA GLU A 101 -16.62 -6.12 3.49
C GLU A 101 -16.77 -7.63 3.33
N SER A 102 -16.85 -8.34 4.45
CA SER A 102 -17.07 -9.77 4.47
C SER A 102 -18.55 -10.12 4.33
N GLY A 103 -18.84 -11.04 3.43
CA GLY A 103 -20.17 -11.61 3.26
C GLY A 103 -20.39 -12.90 4.05
N PHE A 104 -19.80 -13.06 5.23
CA PHE A 104 -19.95 -14.28 6.02
C PHE A 104 -21.38 -14.48 6.52
N SER A 105 -21.84 -15.74 6.55
CA SER A 105 -23.12 -16.08 7.15
C SER A 105 -23.12 -15.73 8.64
N PRO A 106 -24.09 -14.91 9.11
CA PRO A 106 -24.14 -14.44 10.49
C PRO A 106 -24.37 -15.59 11.50
N ASP A 107 -24.89 -16.72 11.06
CA ASP A 107 -25.27 -17.87 11.89
C ASP A 107 -24.13 -18.87 12.11
N LEU A 108 -23.11 -18.83 11.26
CA LEU A 108 -21.94 -19.69 11.43
C LEU A 108 -21.05 -19.18 12.57
N THR A 109 -20.40 -20.12 13.25
CA THR A 109 -19.33 -19.82 14.19
C THR A 109 -18.04 -19.44 13.46
N VAL A 110 -17.09 -18.83 14.15
CA VAL A 110 -15.74 -18.55 13.62
C VAL A 110 -15.11 -19.81 13.04
N ARG A 111 -15.14 -20.93 13.78
CA ARG A 111 -14.59 -22.23 13.35
C ARG A 111 -15.26 -22.77 12.09
N GLU A 112 -16.57 -22.73 12.04
CA GLU A 112 -17.33 -23.19 10.88
C GLU A 112 -17.06 -22.32 9.66
N THR A 113 -16.93 -21.01 9.84
CA THR A 113 -16.62 -20.06 8.77
C THR A 113 -15.24 -20.34 8.18
N VAL A 114 -14.20 -20.44 9.02
CA VAL A 114 -12.83 -20.74 8.56
C VAL A 114 -12.77 -22.11 7.86
N GLY A 115 -13.43 -23.13 8.41
CA GLY A 115 -13.47 -24.47 7.82
C GLY A 115 -14.21 -24.50 6.49
N LEU A 116 -15.34 -23.79 6.37
CA LEU A 116 -16.11 -23.68 5.14
C LEU A 116 -15.29 -23.01 4.02
N ILE A 117 -14.71 -21.84 4.29
CA ILE A 117 -13.93 -21.10 3.30
C ILE A 117 -12.67 -21.88 2.92
N GLY A 118 -11.98 -22.49 3.91
CA GLY A 118 -10.86 -23.38 3.68
C GLY A 118 -11.19 -24.53 2.72
N GLY A 119 -12.31 -25.22 2.96
CA GLY A 119 -12.80 -26.28 2.09
C GLY A 119 -13.13 -25.81 0.67
N LEU A 120 -13.72 -24.62 0.53
CA LEU A 120 -14.02 -24.02 -0.78
C LEU A 120 -12.76 -23.58 -1.53
N SER A 121 -11.73 -23.15 -0.82
CA SER A 121 -10.46 -22.71 -1.43
C SER A 121 -9.61 -23.88 -1.95
N ARG A 122 -9.94 -25.13 -1.60
CA ARG A 122 -9.13 -26.33 -1.88
C ARG A 122 -7.72 -26.27 -1.30
N ARG A 123 -7.50 -25.46 -0.27
CA ARG A 123 -6.27 -25.38 0.49
C ARG A 123 -6.38 -26.26 1.73
N VAL A 124 -5.26 -26.74 2.23
CA VAL A 124 -5.22 -27.61 3.42
C VAL A 124 -4.51 -26.86 4.54
N ASP A 125 -5.19 -26.74 5.68
CA ASP A 125 -4.62 -26.14 6.89
C ASP A 125 -5.39 -26.66 8.13
N ASP A 126 -4.84 -26.40 9.30
CA ASP A 126 -5.52 -26.63 10.58
C ASP A 126 -6.34 -25.39 10.94
N VAL A 127 -7.65 -25.55 11.02
CA VAL A 127 -8.60 -24.49 11.38
C VAL A 127 -8.27 -23.87 12.72
N ASP A 128 -7.88 -24.67 13.71
CA ASP A 128 -7.55 -24.19 15.04
C ASP A 128 -6.25 -23.37 15.05
N ARG A 129 -5.26 -23.79 14.28
CA ARG A 129 -4.03 -23.03 14.06
C ARG A 129 -4.31 -21.66 13.47
N VAL A 130 -5.10 -21.60 12.40
CA VAL A 130 -5.44 -20.33 11.73
C VAL A 130 -6.20 -19.39 12.66
N ILE A 131 -7.16 -19.92 13.43
CA ILE A 131 -7.94 -19.15 14.41
C ILE A 131 -7.02 -18.61 15.52
N ASP A 132 -6.01 -19.38 15.94
CA ASP A 132 -5.05 -18.98 16.98
C ASP A 132 -4.12 -17.87 16.49
N VAL A 133 -3.65 -17.95 15.22
CA VAL A 133 -2.79 -16.93 14.57
C VAL A 133 -3.43 -15.53 14.57
N VAL A 134 -4.76 -15.47 14.47
CA VAL A 134 -5.51 -14.19 14.43
C VAL A 134 -6.13 -13.81 15.78
N ASP A 135 -5.72 -14.49 16.87
CA ASP A 135 -6.25 -14.27 18.23
C ASP A 135 -7.79 -14.37 18.34
N LEU A 136 -8.37 -15.36 17.66
CA LEU A 136 -9.79 -15.67 17.74
C LEU A 136 -10.10 -16.99 18.46
N LYS A 137 -9.11 -17.64 19.09
CA LYS A 137 -9.26 -18.94 19.77
C LYS A 137 -10.39 -18.95 20.79
N ARG A 138 -10.50 -17.91 21.62
CA ARG A 138 -11.57 -17.76 22.63
C ARG A 138 -12.95 -17.55 22.01
N LYS A 139 -13.01 -17.19 20.74
CA LYS A 139 -14.21 -16.92 19.97
C LYS A 139 -14.53 -18.01 18.96
N ALA A 140 -13.80 -19.12 18.95
CA ALA A 140 -13.93 -20.18 17.93
C ALA A 140 -15.38 -20.73 17.79
N THR A 141 -16.14 -20.77 18.89
CA THR A 141 -17.55 -21.20 18.93
C THR A 141 -18.56 -20.05 18.93
N THR A 142 -18.10 -18.80 18.85
CA THR A 142 -18.96 -17.61 18.80
C THR A 142 -19.47 -17.41 17.36
N ARG A 143 -20.74 -17.09 17.19
CA ARG A 143 -21.34 -16.81 15.88
C ARG A 143 -20.81 -15.49 15.32
N VAL A 144 -20.69 -15.41 14.00
CA VAL A 144 -20.22 -14.21 13.28
C VAL A 144 -21.07 -12.98 13.61
N SER A 145 -22.39 -13.15 13.78
CA SER A 145 -23.31 -12.06 14.18
C SER A 145 -22.96 -11.43 15.54
N GLN A 146 -22.28 -12.16 16.41
CA GLN A 146 -21.92 -11.71 17.76
C GLN A 146 -20.49 -11.12 17.87
N LEU A 147 -19.73 -11.14 16.76
CA LEU A 147 -18.41 -10.58 16.71
C LEU A 147 -18.43 -9.06 16.59
N SER A 148 -17.48 -8.39 17.25
CA SER A 148 -17.18 -6.98 17.01
C SER A 148 -16.65 -6.74 15.60
N GLY A 149 -16.60 -5.49 15.15
CA GLY A 149 -16.03 -5.14 13.85
C GLY A 149 -14.57 -5.60 13.69
N GLY A 150 -13.74 -5.39 14.71
CA GLY A 150 -12.34 -5.84 14.73
C GLY A 150 -12.20 -7.36 14.73
N GLU A 151 -13.07 -8.10 15.47
CA GLU A 151 -13.08 -9.57 15.44
C GLU A 151 -13.50 -10.10 14.07
N LYS A 152 -14.48 -9.46 13.41
CA LYS A 152 -14.86 -9.80 12.02
C LYS A 152 -13.69 -9.57 11.07
N ARG A 153 -12.97 -8.45 11.22
CA ARG A 153 -11.82 -8.13 10.38
C ARG A 153 -10.69 -9.15 10.54
N ARG A 154 -10.43 -9.62 11.76
CA ARG A 154 -9.49 -10.71 12.02
C ARG A 154 -9.96 -12.04 11.42
N LEU A 155 -11.27 -12.32 11.42
CA LEU A 155 -11.84 -13.49 10.76
C LEU A 155 -11.67 -13.41 9.24
N ASP A 156 -11.85 -12.23 8.61
CA ASP A 156 -11.58 -12.01 7.19
C ASP A 156 -10.13 -12.35 6.85
N PHE A 157 -9.22 -11.82 7.62
CA PHE A 157 -7.80 -12.09 7.46
C PHE A 157 -7.50 -13.59 7.61
N ALA A 158 -8.07 -14.26 8.63
CA ALA A 158 -7.92 -15.70 8.83
C ALA A 158 -8.32 -16.51 7.59
N THR A 159 -9.45 -16.18 6.97
CA THR A 159 -9.92 -16.89 5.76
C THR A 159 -9.05 -16.61 4.54
N ALA A 160 -8.52 -15.40 4.41
CA ALA A 160 -7.61 -15.04 3.31
C ALA A 160 -6.30 -15.82 3.39
N VAL A 161 -5.72 -15.96 4.59
CA VAL A 161 -4.42 -16.60 4.80
C VAL A 161 -4.47 -18.11 5.02
N TYR A 162 -5.67 -18.70 5.11
CA TYR A 162 -5.84 -20.14 5.29
C TYR A 162 -5.07 -20.95 4.25
N GLY A 163 -4.24 -21.89 4.69
CA GLY A 163 -3.44 -22.75 3.83
C GLY A 163 -2.21 -22.09 3.19
N GLY A 164 -1.78 -20.92 3.66
CA GLY A 164 -0.55 -20.27 3.20
C GLY A 164 -0.51 -19.98 1.69
N PRO A 165 -1.41 -19.16 1.14
CA PRO A 165 -1.45 -18.88 -0.30
C PRO A 165 -0.18 -18.15 -0.77
N GLU A 166 0.22 -18.39 -2.03
CA GLU A 166 1.39 -17.78 -2.65
C GLU A 166 1.20 -16.28 -2.92
N LEU A 167 -0.06 -15.86 -3.14
CA LEU A 167 -0.45 -14.47 -3.39
C LEU A 167 -1.63 -14.10 -2.50
N ILE A 168 -1.53 -12.99 -1.79
CA ILE A 168 -2.57 -12.51 -0.87
C ILE A 168 -2.93 -11.07 -1.22
N PHE A 169 -4.22 -10.83 -1.42
CA PHE A 169 -4.79 -9.49 -1.55
C PHE A 169 -5.37 -9.05 -0.21
N LEU A 170 -4.95 -7.90 0.26
CA LEU A 170 -5.40 -7.28 1.51
C LEU A 170 -6.03 -5.93 1.19
N ASP A 171 -7.37 -5.88 1.14
CA ASP A 171 -8.10 -4.63 0.90
C ASP A 171 -8.44 -3.97 2.23
N GLU A 172 -7.74 -2.87 2.56
CA GLU A 172 -7.85 -2.09 3.80
C GLU A 172 -7.79 -2.93 5.09
N PRO A 173 -6.79 -3.79 5.29
CA PRO A 173 -6.82 -4.86 6.29
C PRO A 173 -6.94 -4.36 7.74
N THR A 174 -6.50 -3.16 8.04
CA THR A 174 -6.42 -2.59 9.40
C THR A 174 -7.60 -1.69 9.77
N THR A 175 -8.54 -1.47 8.84
CA THR A 175 -9.70 -0.63 9.10
C THR A 175 -10.55 -1.20 10.24
N GLY A 176 -10.83 -0.35 11.25
CA GLY A 176 -11.62 -0.71 12.43
C GLY A 176 -10.89 -1.57 13.47
N LEU A 177 -9.59 -1.81 13.32
CA LEU A 177 -8.75 -2.44 14.34
C LEU A 177 -8.20 -1.41 15.33
N ASP A 178 -8.12 -1.80 16.61
CA ASP A 178 -7.33 -1.10 17.61
C ASP A 178 -5.81 -1.27 17.34
N ILE A 179 -4.98 -0.49 18.02
CA ILE A 179 -3.52 -0.47 17.83
C ILE A 179 -2.92 -1.87 18.00
N SER A 180 -3.28 -2.59 19.08
CA SER A 180 -2.73 -3.92 19.34
C SER A 180 -3.12 -4.92 18.25
N SER A 181 -4.40 -4.95 17.87
CA SER A 181 -4.90 -5.84 16.80
C SER A 181 -4.27 -5.53 15.44
N ARG A 182 -3.95 -4.25 15.17
CA ARG A 182 -3.23 -3.84 13.96
C ARG A 182 -1.80 -4.37 13.95
N ASP A 183 -1.08 -4.25 15.07
CA ASP A 183 0.28 -4.78 15.20
C ASP A 183 0.31 -6.31 15.07
N ASP A 184 -0.69 -7.01 15.64
CA ASP A 184 -0.82 -8.46 15.51
C ASP A 184 -1.04 -8.89 14.06
N LEU A 185 -1.91 -8.18 13.32
CA LEU A 185 -2.14 -8.43 11.91
C LEU A 185 -0.86 -8.24 11.10
N TRP A 186 -0.14 -7.15 11.32
CA TRP A 186 1.09 -6.88 10.60
C TRP A 186 2.18 -7.91 10.89
N ARG A 187 2.31 -8.38 12.15
CA ARG A 187 3.22 -9.48 12.49
C ARG A 187 2.85 -10.78 11.76
N ALA A 188 1.56 -11.04 11.57
CA ALA A 188 1.12 -12.21 10.79
C ALA A 188 1.43 -12.04 9.29
N VAL A 189 1.26 -10.84 8.73
CA VAL A 189 1.66 -10.51 7.35
C VAL A 189 3.17 -10.70 7.15
N ASP A 190 3.99 -10.19 8.08
CA ASP A 190 5.45 -10.32 8.01
C ASP A 190 5.89 -11.81 7.96
N ARG A 191 5.29 -12.66 8.80
CA ARG A 191 5.55 -14.12 8.77
C ARG A 191 5.17 -14.78 7.45
N LEU A 192 4.00 -14.41 6.88
CA LEU A 192 3.58 -14.94 5.58
C LEU A 192 4.56 -14.54 4.46
N ARG A 193 5.15 -13.35 4.53
CA ARG A 193 6.19 -12.92 3.61
C ARG A 193 7.49 -13.72 3.80
N GLU A 194 7.91 -13.94 5.05
CA GLU A 194 9.06 -14.79 5.39
C GLU A 194 8.87 -16.22 4.87
N ASP A 195 7.63 -16.73 4.87
CA ASP A 195 7.24 -18.03 4.29
C ASP A 195 7.13 -17.99 2.74
N GLY A 196 7.37 -16.83 2.11
CA GLY A 196 7.44 -16.65 0.66
C GLY A 196 6.15 -16.15 -0.01
N SER A 197 5.11 -15.79 0.75
CA SER A 197 3.89 -15.20 0.19
C SER A 197 4.15 -13.80 -0.38
N THR A 198 3.53 -13.50 -1.51
CA THR A 198 3.48 -12.17 -2.12
C THR A 198 2.23 -11.45 -1.67
N ILE A 199 2.33 -10.18 -1.31
CA ILE A 199 1.20 -9.40 -0.76
C ILE A 199 0.89 -8.22 -1.68
N VAL A 200 -0.38 -8.05 -2.04
CA VAL A 200 -0.91 -6.83 -2.65
C VAL A 200 -1.81 -6.15 -1.62
N LEU A 201 -1.45 -4.94 -1.25
CA LEU A 201 -2.12 -4.15 -0.23
C LEU A 201 -2.83 -2.95 -0.86
N THR A 202 -4.09 -2.73 -0.50
CA THR A 202 -4.69 -1.40 -0.60
C THR A 202 -4.91 -0.85 0.80
N THR A 203 -4.65 0.42 0.99
CA THR A 203 -4.94 1.11 2.25
C THR A 203 -5.12 2.60 2.00
N HIS A 204 -5.87 3.25 2.88
CA HIS A 204 -5.93 4.71 2.98
C HIS A 204 -5.00 5.24 4.09
N TYR A 205 -4.38 4.36 4.87
CA TYR A 205 -3.36 4.70 5.86
C TYR A 205 -1.99 4.72 5.18
N LEU A 206 -1.59 5.90 4.67
CA LEU A 206 -0.34 6.05 3.90
C LEU A 206 0.90 5.70 4.72
N GLU A 207 0.87 5.93 6.03
CA GLU A 207 1.95 5.53 6.94
C GLU A 207 2.19 4.01 6.95
N GLU A 208 1.13 3.19 6.89
CA GLU A 208 1.28 1.72 6.83
C GLU A 208 1.98 1.29 5.55
N ALA A 209 1.56 1.85 4.41
CA ALA A 209 2.21 1.58 3.14
C ALA A 209 3.67 2.06 3.15
N GLN A 210 3.95 3.24 3.71
CA GLN A 210 5.31 3.79 3.81
C GLN A 210 6.24 2.93 4.66
N GLN A 211 5.72 2.30 5.72
CA GLN A 211 6.51 1.48 6.63
C GLN A 211 6.69 0.04 6.17
N ARG A 212 5.76 -0.49 5.36
CA ARG A 212 5.64 -1.92 5.08
C ARG A 212 5.87 -2.31 3.63
N ALA A 213 5.50 -1.43 2.68
CA ALA A 213 5.61 -1.77 1.28
C ALA A 213 7.04 -1.69 0.75
N ASP A 214 7.42 -2.66 -0.06
CA ASP A 214 8.67 -2.63 -0.81
C ASP A 214 8.56 -1.65 -1.98
N ARG A 215 7.42 -1.69 -2.69
CA ARG A 215 7.08 -0.76 -3.76
C ARG A 215 5.62 -0.33 -3.67
N ILE A 216 5.37 0.86 -4.21
CA ILE A 216 4.07 1.53 -4.16
C ILE A 216 3.71 2.02 -5.56
N GLY A 217 2.50 1.69 -6.01
CA GLY A 217 1.87 2.29 -7.17
C GLY A 217 0.84 3.34 -6.74
N LEU A 218 1.07 4.59 -7.12
CA LEU A 218 0.16 5.71 -6.81
C LEU A 218 -0.78 5.95 -8.00
N MET A 219 -2.04 5.56 -7.86
CA MET A 219 -3.07 5.76 -8.90
C MET A 219 -3.81 7.09 -8.72
N HIS A 220 -4.04 7.77 -9.85
CA HIS A 220 -4.91 8.92 -9.93
C HIS A 220 -5.69 8.90 -11.25
N ARG A 221 -7.02 9.06 -11.20
CA ARG A 221 -7.91 9.12 -12.41
C ARG A 221 -7.72 7.99 -13.41
N GLY A 222 -7.44 6.78 -12.91
CA GLY A 222 -7.31 5.56 -13.72
C GLY A 222 -5.92 5.29 -14.27
N THR A 223 -4.92 6.09 -13.96
CA THR A 223 -3.53 5.92 -14.39
C THR A 223 -2.58 5.85 -13.19
N PHE A 224 -1.36 5.33 -13.38
CA PHE A 224 -0.30 5.60 -12.42
C PHE A 224 0.20 7.04 -12.58
N HIS A 225 0.22 7.74 -11.47
CA HIS A 225 0.93 9.02 -11.37
C HIS A 225 2.41 8.78 -11.09
N ARG A 226 2.72 7.86 -10.17
CA ARG A 226 4.08 7.43 -9.82
C ARG A 226 4.07 5.96 -9.40
N GLU A 227 5.20 5.28 -9.59
CA GLU A 227 5.46 3.94 -9.09
C GLU A 227 6.93 3.83 -8.69
N GLY A 228 7.21 3.12 -7.60
CA GLY A 228 8.57 2.87 -7.11
C GLY A 228 8.62 2.55 -5.62
N THR A 229 9.81 2.48 -5.07
CA THR A 229 10.06 2.41 -3.62
C THR A 229 9.66 3.72 -2.94
N VAL A 230 9.46 3.70 -1.63
CA VAL A 230 9.18 4.93 -0.85
C VAL A 230 10.27 5.98 -1.09
N ALA A 231 11.53 5.57 -1.11
CA ALA A 231 12.66 6.47 -1.36
C ALA A 231 12.56 7.13 -2.74
N GLU A 232 12.28 6.37 -3.81
CA GLU A 232 12.13 6.90 -5.17
C GLU A 232 10.96 7.86 -5.29
N LEU A 233 9.84 7.58 -4.60
CA LEU A 233 8.65 8.41 -4.63
C LEU A 233 8.85 9.75 -3.90
N THR A 234 9.68 9.79 -2.87
CA THR A 234 9.90 10.98 -2.02
C THR A 234 11.14 11.79 -2.41
N GLN A 235 12.16 11.19 -3.05
CA GLN A 235 13.43 11.86 -3.41
C GLN A 235 13.28 13.11 -4.28
N THR A 236 12.22 13.20 -5.09
CA THR A 236 12.00 14.34 -5.99
C THR A 236 11.35 15.54 -5.32
N LEU A 237 10.92 15.40 -4.07
CA LEU A 237 10.28 16.46 -3.31
C LEU A 237 11.22 16.99 -2.23
N PRO A 238 11.22 18.31 -1.98
CA PRO A 238 12.04 18.90 -0.93
C PRO A 238 11.56 18.41 0.44
N ALA A 239 12.50 18.19 1.36
CA ALA A 239 12.19 18.01 2.77
C ALA A 239 11.54 19.28 3.34
N VAL A 240 10.79 19.13 4.43
CA VAL A 240 10.04 20.21 5.05
C VAL A 240 10.54 20.46 6.47
N ILE A 241 10.77 21.74 6.80
CA ILE A 241 10.99 22.21 8.18
C ILE A 241 9.82 23.13 8.52
N GLY A 242 8.99 22.75 9.48
CA GLY A 242 7.92 23.59 9.99
C GLY A 242 8.19 24.05 11.41
N PHE A 243 7.87 25.29 11.73
CA PHE A 243 8.04 25.88 13.05
C PHE A 243 7.16 27.12 13.23
N ARG A 244 7.04 27.59 14.48
CA ARG A 244 6.37 28.85 14.79
C ARG A 244 7.30 29.79 15.51
N LEU A 245 7.16 31.10 15.21
CA LEU A 245 7.84 32.18 15.88
C LEU A 245 6.85 33.07 16.65
N PRO A 246 7.25 33.64 17.78
CA PRO A 246 6.48 34.69 18.46
C PRO A 246 6.22 35.88 17.54
N ALA A 247 5.11 36.59 17.77
CA ALA A 247 4.80 37.81 17.01
C ALA A 247 5.90 38.87 17.19
N GLY A 248 6.35 39.45 16.08
CA GLY A 248 7.42 40.47 16.08
C GLY A 248 8.82 39.91 16.03
N SER A 249 9.02 38.59 15.89
CA SER A 249 10.33 37.98 15.68
C SER A 249 10.96 38.45 14.35
N PRO A 250 12.30 38.55 14.27
CA PRO A 250 12.98 38.79 13.00
C PRO A 250 12.71 37.64 12.01
N PRO A 251 12.81 37.91 10.70
CA PRO A 251 12.61 36.87 9.69
C PRO A 251 13.70 35.80 9.81
N PRO A 252 13.36 34.52 9.53
CA PRO A 252 14.34 33.43 9.53
C PRO A 252 15.41 33.66 8.45
N PRO A 253 16.66 33.13 8.64
CA PRO A 253 17.80 33.40 7.76
C PRO A 253 17.76 32.58 6.46
N ILE A 254 16.79 31.73 6.31
CA ILE A 254 16.56 30.86 5.13
C ILE A 254 15.19 31.17 4.53
N PRO A 255 15.01 30.99 3.21
CA PRO A 255 13.72 31.23 2.57
C PRO A 255 12.63 30.35 3.21
N ALA A 256 11.63 31.00 3.79
CA ALA A 256 10.51 30.34 4.44
C ALA A 256 9.20 30.93 3.94
N ALA A 257 8.26 30.07 3.58
CA ALA A 257 6.89 30.48 3.30
C ALA A 257 6.19 30.78 4.63
N ALA A 258 5.71 32.03 4.81
CA ALA A 258 4.89 32.38 5.95
C ALA A 258 3.48 31.81 5.77
N ALA A 259 3.07 30.96 6.70
CA ALA A 259 1.69 30.53 6.85
C ALA A 259 0.96 31.43 7.86
N SER A 260 -0.31 31.19 8.13
CA SER A 260 -1.09 31.99 9.10
C SER A 260 -0.53 31.89 10.54
N ALA A 261 -0.72 32.95 11.34
CA ALA A 261 -0.46 32.95 12.78
C ALA A 261 0.99 32.65 13.22
N GLY A 262 1.99 33.19 12.51
CA GLY A 262 3.42 33.04 12.90
C GLY A 262 4.00 31.66 12.60
N ALA A 263 3.31 30.81 11.87
CA ALA A 263 3.83 29.55 11.37
C ALA A 263 4.66 29.79 10.10
N PHE A 264 5.77 29.07 9.99
CA PHE A 264 6.68 29.10 8.84
C PHE A 264 6.93 27.69 8.33
N THR A 265 7.09 27.57 7.02
CA THR A 265 7.46 26.33 6.34
C THR A 265 8.65 26.60 5.42
N VAL A 266 9.70 25.79 5.55
CA VAL A 266 10.88 25.80 4.69
C VAL A 266 10.88 24.51 3.88
N GLU A 267 10.92 24.62 2.57
CA GLU A 267 11.15 23.49 1.66
C GLU A 267 12.63 23.46 1.28
N THR A 268 13.29 22.30 1.45
CA THR A 268 14.74 22.21 1.25
C THR A 268 15.18 20.83 0.76
N PHE A 269 16.18 20.79 -0.09
CA PHE A 269 16.92 19.58 -0.47
C PHE A 269 18.17 19.33 0.41
N GLN A 270 18.44 20.24 1.38
CA GLN A 270 19.59 20.18 2.30
C GLN A 270 19.14 20.23 3.76
N LEU A 271 18.20 19.33 4.13
CA LEU A 271 17.51 19.34 5.42
C LEU A 271 18.43 19.55 6.62
N GLN A 272 19.52 18.79 6.73
CA GLN A 272 20.42 18.87 7.88
C GLN A 272 21.16 20.21 7.95
N PHE A 273 21.56 20.76 6.80
CA PHE A 273 22.24 22.04 6.72
C PHE A 273 21.31 23.17 7.11
N ASP A 274 20.14 23.26 6.50
CA ASP A 274 19.19 24.34 6.73
C ASP A 274 18.59 24.28 8.13
N LEU A 275 18.33 23.08 8.66
CA LEU A 275 17.89 22.92 10.04
C LEU A 275 18.95 23.43 11.03
N ARG A 276 20.24 23.14 10.79
CA ARG A 276 21.33 23.68 11.63
C ARG A 276 21.39 25.20 11.56
N VAL A 277 21.34 25.80 10.36
CA VAL A 277 21.34 27.26 10.17
C VAL A 277 20.17 27.89 10.94
N LEU A 278 18.99 27.28 10.89
CA LEU A 278 17.80 27.75 11.58
C LEU A 278 17.95 27.69 13.11
N LEU A 279 18.47 26.57 13.64
CA LEU A 279 18.68 26.39 15.08
C LEU A 279 19.77 27.34 15.64
N ASP A 280 20.89 27.49 14.93
CA ASP A 280 21.96 28.42 15.32
C ASP A 280 21.45 29.87 15.33
N TRP A 281 20.68 30.27 14.33
CA TRP A 281 20.05 31.58 14.28
C TRP A 281 19.07 31.79 15.44
N ALA A 282 18.17 30.84 15.70
CA ALA A 282 17.20 30.95 16.79
C ALA A 282 17.91 31.12 18.15
N HIS A 283 18.98 30.33 18.39
CA HIS A 283 19.81 30.43 19.59
C HIS A 283 20.45 31.83 19.73
N GLN A 284 21.02 32.37 18.65
CA GLN A 284 21.62 33.72 18.66
C GLN A 284 20.62 34.84 18.93
N GLN A 285 19.37 34.68 18.49
CA GLN A 285 18.29 35.64 18.71
C GLN A 285 17.58 35.43 20.07
N GLY A 286 17.93 34.41 20.83
CA GLY A 286 17.23 34.01 22.06
C GLY A 286 15.78 33.58 21.83
N LEU A 287 15.49 33.03 20.66
CA LEU A 287 14.16 32.55 20.26
C LEU A 287 14.01 31.05 20.46
N GLU A 288 12.82 30.62 20.82
CA GLU A 288 12.40 29.21 20.80
C GLU A 288 11.53 28.99 19.58
N LEU A 289 11.84 27.93 18.82
CA LEU A 289 11.06 27.49 17.67
C LEU A 289 9.95 26.58 18.17
N ALA A 290 8.75 27.12 18.36
CA ALA A 290 7.61 26.33 18.79
C ALA A 290 7.14 25.39 17.67
N ASP A 291 6.59 24.22 18.03
CA ASP A 291 6.09 23.20 17.09
C ASP A 291 7.12 22.79 16.03
N LEU A 292 8.42 22.83 16.36
CA LEU A 292 9.47 22.47 15.41
C LEU A 292 9.35 21.02 14.98
N HIS A 293 9.19 20.81 13.69
CA HIS A 293 9.30 19.52 13.04
C HIS A 293 10.15 19.64 11.78
N ALA A 294 10.95 18.61 11.51
CA ALA A 294 11.82 18.58 10.33
C ALA A 294 11.94 17.13 9.85
N GLY A 295 11.70 16.91 8.57
CA GLY A 295 11.74 15.56 8.01
C GLY A 295 11.74 15.56 6.49
N PRO A 296 12.12 14.40 5.89
CA PRO A 296 11.90 14.20 4.47
C PRO A 296 10.40 14.26 4.17
N THR A 297 10.08 14.61 2.94
CA THR A 297 8.69 14.58 2.45
C THR A 297 8.09 13.20 2.65
N SER A 298 6.90 13.17 3.22
CA SER A 298 6.13 11.95 3.46
C SER A 298 5.34 11.53 2.22
N LEU A 299 4.85 10.30 2.21
CA LEU A 299 3.89 9.84 1.19
C LEU A 299 2.60 10.66 1.21
N ASP A 300 2.20 11.19 2.37
CA ASP A 300 1.07 12.11 2.50
C ASP A 300 1.26 13.39 1.69
N ASP A 301 2.47 13.94 1.69
CA ASP A 301 2.77 15.16 0.94
C ASP A 301 2.75 14.88 -0.57
N VAL A 302 3.31 13.73 -1.00
CA VAL A 302 3.21 13.25 -2.38
C VAL A 302 1.74 13.13 -2.79
N PHE A 303 0.92 12.54 -1.94
CA PHE A 303 -0.49 12.30 -2.20
C PHE A 303 -1.31 13.59 -2.30
N ARG A 304 -1.02 14.56 -1.41
CA ARG A 304 -1.64 15.89 -1.45
C ARG A 304 -1.27 16.66 -2.72
N ALA A 305 0.00 16.56 -3.15
CA ALA A 305 0.46 17.18 -4.39
C ALA A 305 -0.29 16.63 -5.61
N ILE A 306 -0.53 15.31 -5.67
CA ILE A 306 -1.31 14.66 -6.72
C ILE A 306 -2.78 15.10 -6.70
N GLY A 307 -3.37 15.22 -5.52
CA GLY A 307 -4.77 15.67 -5.36
C GLY A 307 -5.00 17.14 -5.67
N ALA A 308 -3.96 17.97 -5.63
CA ALA A 308 -4.00 19.40 -5.92
C ALA A 308 -3.74 19.72 -7.41
N ASP A 309 -3.35 18.74 -8.22
CA ASP A 309 -3.09 18.95 -9.66
C ASP A 309 -4.44 19.18 -10.39
N PRO A 310 -4.70 20.39 -10.90
CA PRO A 310 -5.93 20.67 -11.65
C PRO A 310 -5.91 19.90 -12.96
N ALA A 311 -7.05 19.45 -13.40
CA ALA A 311 -7.30 18.65 -14.60
C ALA A 311 -6.87 19.33 -15.90
#